data_9871a29170a23069336df74e0f1ce220
#
_entry.id   9871a29170a23069336df74e0f1ce220
#
_cell.length_a   1.000
_cell.length_b   1.000
_cell.length_c   1.000
_cell.angle_alpha   90.00
_cell.angle_beta   90.00
_cell.angle_gamma   90.00
#
_symmetry.space_group_name_H-M   'P 1'
#
loop_
_entity.id
_entity.type
_entity.pdbx_description
1 polymer ?
#
loop_
_entity_poly.entity_id
_entity_poly.type
_entity_poly.pdbx_seq_one_letter_code
_entity_poly.pdbx_strand_id
1 'polypeptide(L)'
;MKITPIPHVKRFIQDESGVYAVMGGLLALPIVALMFVSLESAGIIQDKARLSDSLEQAVLSLSAENNSGRKSNDYKLADTNANNGHFLSDSDIGKRDLALTKSFVMTYLPQTDAGSIKLEPVCKTEEKTNSQGHTSSAETTCTVSGTIQHKSWFPLKVGSTEVIPTKVDIASASKAIKKNTISIPIDLMVVADLSGSMRYDLENKNETNNHTSKLGILKDVLNELATQSLFNKESNDNNRIAVAPFALGAQYSSTQCILPFVYKKADTQYTFSTGYRSYTKTFRDTIEEYLNGTNSSNSKIKRAIFTQSLAYSIDIANTIESIGEFPNGSTIFSKNKYCLGEANRNDHRWYDKTELKDFSNLVTSLRAEGSTLVSSGLLTAVTKMLKETSRTKELKEETKRVILVLSDGNDELRSDDQGSPFTQYSRITQNLLLGQEEISSKPEEQRTFYDYISNGYGTGYYTLSGTAPIYFKDNQQPRKLSSSLGVCEKIRSKLNQHNDDQNTKIVFVEFGYASKAKEAWLHCVGKENYYSATNRETLLNSFKQAIGHTDDVGHSIN
;
A
#
# COMPACT_ATOMS: atom_id res chain seq x y z
N MET A 1 -72.58 -63.39 57.43
CA MET A 1 -71.87 -63.78 56.18
C MET A 1 -70.70 -62.87 55.99
N LYS A 2 -69.51 -63.26 56.40
CA LYS A 2 -68.27 -62.43 56.21
C LYS A 2 -67.73 -62.78 54.85
N ILE A 3 -67.82 -61.82 53.93
CA ILE A 3 -67.23 -61.92 52.59
C ILE A 3 -65.72 -61.62 52.77
N THR A 4 -64.87 -62.66 52.73
CA THR A 4 -63.40 -62.48 52.66
C THR A 4 -63.02 -62.03 51.30
N PRO A 5 -62.33 -60.90 51.18
CA PRO A 5 -61.90 -60.41 49.84
C PRO A 5 -60.88 -61.38 49.22
N ILE A 6 -61.06 -61.69 47.92
CA ILE A 6 -60.18 -62.55 47.15
C ILE A 6 -58.74 -62.03 47.19
N PRO A 7 -57.76 -62.82 47.57
CA PRO A 7 -56.38 -62.35 47.80
C PRO A 7 -55.71 -61.75 46.58
N HIS A 8 -56.21 -62.10 45.38
CA HIS A 8 -55.71 -61.52 44.09
C HIS A 8 -56.13 -60.09 43.87
N VAL A 9 -57.34 -59.66 44.36
CA VAL A 9 -57.81 -58.27 44.21
C VAL A 9 -57.01 -57.33 45.14
N LYS A 10 -56.61 -57.82 46.33
CA LYS A 10 -55.81 -57.05 47.26
C LYS A 10 -54.37 -56.82 46.75
N ARG A 11 -53.77 -57.83 46.08
CA ARG A 11 -52.48 -57.69 45.38
C ARG A 11 -52.53 -56.74 44.22
N PHE A 12 -53.62 -56.77 43.44
CA PHE A 12 -53.80 -55.88 42.29
C PHE A 12 -53.97 -54.42 42.69
N ILE A 13 -54.60 -54.17 43.87
CA ILE A 13 -54.74 -52.78 44.40
C ILE A 13 -53.48 -52.28 45.06
N GLN A 14 -52.58 -53.17 45.53
CA GLN A 14 -51.31 -52.86 46.17
C GLN A 14 -50.09 -52.88 45.21
N ASP A 15 -50.31 -53.28 43.96
CA ASP A 15 -49.24 -53.32 42.96
C ASP A 15 -49.05 -51.93 42.32
N GLU A 16 -48.08 -51.20 42.81
CA GLU A 16 -47.70 -49.86 42.29
C GLU A 16 -46.96 -49.93 40.97
N SER A 17 -46.57 -51.13 40.49
CA SER A 17 -45.84 -51.27 39.23
C SER A 17 -46.63 -50.73 38.01
N GLY A 18 -47.96 -50.90 38.04
CA GLY A 18 -48.85 -50.34 37.01
C GLY A 18 -48.90 -48.82 37.01
N VAL A 19 -48.79 -48.20 38.16
CA VAL A 19 -48.78 -46.72 38.32
C VAL A 19 -47.55 -46.11 37.65
N TYR A 20 -46.37 -46.72 37.87
CA TYR A 20 -45.14 -46.29 37.23
C TYR A 20 -45.17 -46.43 35.71
N ALA A 21 -45.80 -47.50 35.20
CA ALA A 21 -45.97 -47.69 33.76
C ALA A 21 -46.90 -46.61 33.12
N VAL A 22 -47.99 -46.29 33.83
CA VAL A 22 -48.90 -45.22 33.37
C VAL A 22 -48.27 -43.84 33.49
N MET A 23 -47.61 -43.58 34.61
CA MET A 23 -46.87 -42.32 34.77
C MET A 23 -45.72 -42.18 33.77
N GLY A 24 -44.96 -43.27 33.53
CA GLY A 24 -43.92 -43.33 32.52
C GLY A 24 -44.46 -43.06 31.11
N GLY A 25 -45.60 -43.63 30.77
CA GLY A 25 -46.29 -43.42 29.49
C GLY A 25 -46.81 -41.97 29.35
N LEU A 26 -47.37 -41.42 30.43
CA LEU A 26 -47.82 -40.02 30.42
C LEU A 26 -46.69 -39.02 30.31
N LEU A 27 -45.54 -39.31 30.91
CA LEU A 27 -44.33 -38.45 30.82
C LEU A 27 -43.57 -38.66 29.51
N ALA A 28 -43.59 -39.82 28.93
CA ALA A 28 -42.91 -40.13 27.67
C ALA A 28 -43.49 -39.34 26.49
N LEU A 29 -44.80 -39.13 26.44
CA LEU A 29 -45.45 -38.37 25.36
C LEU A 29 -44.97 -36.93 25.27
N PRO A 30 -44.98 -36.13 26.33
CA PRO A 30 -44.46 -34.75 26.27
C PRO A 30 -42.94 -34.71 26.01
N ILE A 31 -42.14 -35.66 26.52
CA ILE A 31 -40.71 -35.72 26.24
C ILE A 31 -40.45 -35.97 24.77
N VAL A 32 -41.13 -36.90 24.13
CA VAL A 32 -41.03 -37.20 22.68
C VAL A 32 -41.52 -36.01 21.87
N ALA A 33 -42.60 -35.36 22.26
CA ALA A 33 -43.06 -34.13 21.60
C ALA A 33 -42.01 -33.00 21.69
N LEU A 34 -41.36 -32.78 22.84
CA LEU A 34 -40.29 -31.83 23.01
C LEU A 34 -39.06 -32.16 22.15
N MET A 35 -38.73 -33.46 22.04
CA MET A 35 -37.65 -33.90 21.14
C MET A 35 -37.97 -33.56 19.67
N PHE A 36 -39.18 -33.78 19.19
CA PHE A 36 -39.57 -33.43 17.80
C PHE A 36 -39.54 -31.92 17.58
N VAL A 37 -40.02 -31.11 18.54
CA VAL A 37 -39.96 -29.66 18.45
C VAL A 37 -38.50 -29.18 18.43
N SER A 38 -37.62 -29.80 19.24
CA SER A 38 -36.20 -29.45 19.27
C SER A 38 -35.50 -29.78 17.95
N LEU A 39 -35.75 -30.96 17.39
CA LEU A 39 -35.18 -31.36 16.10
C LEU A 39 -35.68 -30.49 14.95
N GLU A 40 -36.97 -30.17 14.94
CA GLU A 40 -37.56 -29.27 13.95
C GLU A 40 -36.97 -27.87 14.04
N SER A 41 -36.83 -27.33 15.28
CA SER A 41 -36.22 -26.03 15.51
C SER A 41 -34.76 -26.00 15.05
N ALA A 42 -33.98 -27.07 15.29
CA ALA A 42 -32.64 -27.21 14.79
C ALA A 42 -32.57 -27.21 13.25
N GLY A 43 -33.50 -27.90 12.60
CA GLY A 43 -33.61 -27.88 11.13
C GLY A 43 -33.90 -26.50 10.56
N ILE A 44 -34.83 -25.78 11.16
CA ILE A 44 -35.18 -24.40 10.76
C ILE A 44 -33.95 -23.47 10.93
N ILE A 45 -33.24 -23.57 12.07
CA ILE A 45 -32.04 -22.76 12.33
C ILE A 45 -30.94 -23.07 11.32
N GLN A 46 -30.76 -24.37 11.00
CA GLN A 46 -29.76 -24.78 10.03
C GLN A 46 -30.09 -24.24 8.61
N ASP A 47 -31.34 -24.34 8.18
CA ASP A 47 -31.74 -23.79 6.88
C ASP A 47 -31.66 -22.28 6.83
N LYS A 48 -31.94 -21.60 7.95
CA LYS A 48 -31.74 -20.16 8.08
C LYS A 48 -30.26 -19.77 7.95
N ALA A 49 -29.35 -20.51 8.59
CA ALA A 49 -27.92 -20.27 8.48
C ALA A 49 -27.45 -20.48 7.03
N ARG A 50 -27.83 -21.58 6.40
CA ARG A 50 -27.49 -21.86 4.99
C ARG A 50 -28.06 -20.83 4.02
N LEU A 51 -29.28 -20.35 4.25
CA LEU A 51 -29.84 -19.25 3.48
C LEU A 51 -29.01 -17.98 3.65
N SER A 52 -28.67 -17.64 4.88
CA SER A 52 -27.82 -16.46 5.19
C SER A 52 -26.47 -16.54 4.47
N ASP A 53 -25.78 -17.66 4.58
CA ASP A 53 -24.48 -17.90 3.93
C ASP A 53 -24.59 -17.80 2.40
N SER A 54 -25.66 -18.38 1.83
CA SER A 54 -25.88 -18.33 0.39
C SER A 54 -26.14 -16.92 -0.13
N LEU A 55 -26.91 -16.11 0.63
CA LEU A 55 -27.18 -14.72 0.28
C LEU A 55 -25.93 -13.84 0.47
N GLU A 56 -25.10 -14.14 1.47
CA GLU A 56 -23.82 -13.45 1.65
C GLU A 56 -22.88 -13.70 0.46
N GLN A 57 -22.72 -14.94 0.04
CA GLN A 57 -21.91 -15.27 -1.14
C GLN A 57 -22.48 -14.65 -2.42
N ALA A 58 -23.78 -14.66 -2.58
CA ALA A 58 -24.45 -14.03 -3.72
C ALA A 58 -24.20 -12.51 -3.75
N VAL A 59 -24.38 -11.82 -2.62
CA VAL A 59 -24.22 -10.36 -2.57
C VAL A 59 -22.76 -9.94 -2.74
N LEU A 60 -21.79 -10.73 -2.22
CA LEU A 60 -20.37 -10.53 -2.47
C LEU A 60 -20.04 -10.69 -3.95
N SER A 61 -20.57 -11.73 -4.60
CA SER A 61 -20.36 -11.94 -6.03
C SER A 61 -20.96 -10.82 -6.88
N LEU A 62 -22.16 -10.35 -6.55
CA LEU A 62 -22.79 -9.21 -7.21
C LEU A 62 -22.00 -7.91 -7.03
N SER A 63 -21.45 -7.68 -5.85
CA SER A 63 -20.66 -6.49 -5.57
C SER A 63 -19.26 -6.55 -6.20
N ALA A 64 -18.68 -7.75 -6.33
CA ALA A 64 -17.36 -7.95 -6.95
C ALA A 64 -17.39 -7.65 -8.45
N GLU A 65 -18.52 -7.91 -9.13
CA GLU A 65 -18.69 -7.47 -10.50
C GLU A 65 -18.61 -5.95 -10.61
N ASN A 66 -17.56 -5.46 -11.24
CA ASN A 66 -17.39 -4.03 -11.50
C ASN A 66 -18.29 -3.60 -12.66
N ASN A 67 -19.60 -3.64 -12.45
CA ASN A 67 -20.56 -3.34 -13.48
C ASN A 67 -20.97 -1.87 -13.41
N SER A 68 -20.19 -1.01 -14.09
CA SER A 68 -20.47 0.43 -14.24
C SER A 68 -21.82 0.72 -14.92
N GLY A 69 -22.44 -0.30 -15.53
CA GLY A 69 -23.75 -0.22 -16.17
C GLY A 69 -24.94 -0.32 -15.23
N ARG A 70 -24.74 -0.62 -13.93
CA ARG A 70 -25.83 -0.70 -12.94
C ARG A 70 -26.32 0.70 -12.55
N LYS A 71 -27.23 1.25 -13.33
CA LYS A 71 -27.88 2.53 -13.04
C LYS A 71 -29.08 2.32 -12.12
N SER A 72 -29.45 3.32 -11.34
CA SER A 72 -30.59 3.30 -10.43
C SER A 72 -31.94 2.94 -11.09
N ASN A 73 -32.03 3.00 -12.42
CA ASN A 73 -33.21 2.65 -13.20
C ASN A 73 -33.29 1.18 -13.61
N ASP A 74 -32.25 0.39 -13.36
CA ASP A 74 -32.24 -1.05 -13.72
C ASP A 74 -33.12 -1.88 -12.79
N TYR A 75 -33.47 -1.34 -11.64
CA TYR A 75 -34.36 -1.92 -10.64
C TYR A 75 -35.56 -1.03 -10.46
N LYS A 76 -36.54 -1.11 -11.36
CA LYS A 76 -37.83 -0.40 -11.19
C LYS A 76 -38.65 -1.12 -10.14
N LEU A 77 -39.18 -0.35 -9.18
CA LEU A 77 -40.30 -0.80 -8.37
C LEU A 77 -41.46 -1.17 -9.34
N ALA A 78 -41.87 -2.41 -9.35
CA ALA A 78 -43.13 -2.75 -9.96
C ALA A 78 -44.27 -2.02 -9.24
N ASP A 79 -45.26 -1.62 -10.01
CA ASP A 79 -46.40 -0.87 -9.55
C ASP A 79 -46.89 -1.40 -8.20
N THR A 80 -46.81 -0.58 -7.15
CA THR A 80 -47.05 -0.97 -5.75
C THR A 80 -48.43 -1.53 -5.48
N ASN A 81 -49.36 -1.35 -6.41
CA ASN A 81 -50.74 -1.81 -6.30
C ASN A 81 -51.01 -3.24 -6.82
N ALA A 82 -50.10 -3.82 -7.62
CA ALA A 82 -50.34 -5.11 -8.25
C ALA A 82 -49.59 -6.30 -7.60
N ASN A 83 -48.44 -6.08 -6.90
CA ASN A 83 -47.53 -7.13 -6.46
C ASN A 83 -47.03 -7.01 -5.02
N ASN A 84 -47.78 -6.48 -4.10
CA ASN A 84 -47.39 -6.39 -2.68
C ASN A 84 -46.00 -5.78 -2.41
N GLY A 85 -45.56 -4.85 -3.24
CA GLY A 85 -44.28 -4.14 -3.04
C GLY A 85 -43.02 -4.93 -3.46
N HIS A 86 -43.14 -5.97 -4.22
CA HIS A 86 -41.99 -6.73 -4.73
C HIS A 86 -41.30 -5.99 -5.89
N PHE A 87 -39.96 -5.92 -5.84
CA PHE A 87 -39.16 -5.43 -6.94
C PHE A 87 -39.16 -6.46 -8.08
N LEU A 88 -39.71 -6.13 -9.22
CA LEU A 88 -39.53 -6.89 -10.45
C LEU A 88 -38.51 -6.18 -11.32
N SER A 89 -37.40 -6.82 -11.55
CA SER A 89 -36.40 -6.34 -12.49
C SER A 89 -36.73 -6.83 -13.88
N ASP A 90 -37.20 -5.94 -14.74
CA ASP A 90 -37.42 -6.24 -16.17
C ASP A 90 -36.13 -6.07 -17.00
N SER A 91 -35.06 -5.54 -16.41
CA SER A 91 -33.77 -5.40 -17.09
C SER A 91 -33.05 -6.75 -17.22
N ASP A 92 -32.25 -6.92 -18.27
CA ASP A 92 -31.45 -8.13 -18.47
C ASP A 92 -30.42 -8.29 -17.32
N ILE A 93 -29.94 -7.19 -16.73
CA ILE A 93 -29.05 -7.19 -15.56
C ILE A 93 -29.78 -7.74 -14.34
N GLY A 94 -31.01 -7.31 -14.07
CA GLY A 94 -31.78 -7.80 -12.94
C GLY A 94 -32.15 -9.26 -13.04
N LYS A 95 -32.51 -9.73 -14.23
CA LYS A 95 -32.76 -11.16 -14.50
C LYS A 95 -31.51 -11.99 -14.24
N ARG A 96 -30.35 -11.50 -14.67
CA ARG A 96 -29.05 -12.14 -14.43
C ARG A 96 -28.70 -12.18 -12.95
N ASP A 97 -28.84 -11.07 -12.23
CA ASP A 97 -28.58 -10.98 -10.80
C ASP A 97 -29.50 -11.92 -10.00
N LEU A 98 -30.76 -12.02 -10.40
CA LEU A 98 -31.72 -12.98 -9.84
C LEU A 98 -31.30 -14.42 -10.11
N ALA A 99 -30.90 -14.76 -11.34
CA ALA A 99 -30.45 -16.09 -11.71
C ALA A 99 -29.18 -16.50 -10.96
N LEU A 100 -28.23 -15.59 -10.82
CA LEU A 100 -27.00 -15.80 -10.06
C LEU A 100 -27.31 -16.07 -8.57
N THR A 101 -28.13 -15.23 -7.96
CA THR A 101 -28.54 -15.36 -6.55
C THR A 101 -29.28 -16.70 -6.33
N LYS A 102 -30.19 -17.05 -7.23
CA LYS A 102 -30.90 -18.31 -7.17
C LYS A 102 -29.98 -19.52 -7.27
N SER A 103 -28.93 -19.44 -8.08
CA SER A 103 -27.93 -20.50 -8.22
C SER A 103 -27.17 -20.71 -6.88
N PHE A 104 -26.77 -19.65 -6.18
CA PHE A 104 -26.18 -19.77 -4.86
C PHE A 104 -27.13 -20.43 -3.86
N VAL A 105 -28.39 -19.96 -3.76
CA VAL A 105 -29.36 -20.52 -2.82
C VAL A 105 -29.61 -22.01 -3.11
N MET A 106 -29.76 -22.42 -4.37
CA MET A 106 -29.95 -23.83 -4.73
C MET A 106 -28.70 -24.69 -4.46
N THR A 107 -27.50 -24.11 -4.50
CA THR A 107 -26.26 -24.82 -4.14
C THR A 107 -26.18 -25.11 -2.66
N TYR A 108 -26.56 -24.16 -1.81
CA TYR A 108 -26.52 -24.30 -0.34
C TYR A 108 -27.73 -25.06 0.22
N LEU A 109 -28.87 -24.98 -0.48
CA LEU A 109 -30.16 -25.57 -0.09
C LEU A 109 -30.75 -26.41 -1.23
N PRO A 110 -30.08 -27.50 -1.65
CA PRO A 110 -30.47 -28.29 -2.81
C PRO A 110 -31.82 -28.99 -2.65
N GLN A 111 -32.32 -29.14 -1.42
CA GLN A 111 -33.59 -29.79 -1.11
C GLN A 111 -34.78 -28.83 -1.13
N THR A 112 -34.55 -27.53 -1.29
CA THR A 112 -35.59 -26.51 -1.31
C THR A 112 -36.28 -26.52 -2.67
N ASP A 113 -37.61 -26.48 -2.66
CA ASP A 113 -38.38 -26.35 -3.90
C ASP A 113 -38.07 -25.03 -4.60
N ALA A 114 -37.55 -25.11 -5.83
CA ALA A 114 -37.18 -23.95 -6.63
C ALA A 114 -38.34 -22.95 -6.84
N GLY A 115 -39.60 -23.43 -6.79
CA GLY A 115 -40.80 -22.61 -6.89
C GLY A 115 -41.14 -21.84 -5.60
N SER A 116 -40.62 -22.29 -4.46
CA SER A 116 -40.84 -21.63 -3.16
C SER A 116 -39.82 -20.54 -2.85
N ILE A 117 -38.75 -20.45 -3.64
CA ILE A 117 -37.65 -19.47 -3.44
C ILE A 117 -38.08 -18.11 -3.97
N LYS A 118 -38.18 -17.14 -3.10
CA LYS A 118 -38.41 -15.71 -3.44
C LYS A 118 -37.15 -14.94 -3.13
N LEU A 119 -36.57 -14.22 -4.11
CA LEU A 119 -35.30 -13.49 -3.99
C LEU A 119 -35.46 -12.11 -4.59
N GLU A 120 -34.87 -11.13 -3.92
CA GLU A 120 -34.88 -9.72 -4.32
C GLU A 120 -33.46 -9.17 -4.26
N PRO A 121 -32.63 -9.41 -5.31
CA PRO A 121 -31.33 -8.75 -5.43
C PRO A 121 -31.52 -7.31 -5.90
N VAL A 122 -30.90 -6.36 -5.23
CA VAL A 122 -30.89 -4.94 -5.60
C VAL A 122 -29.49 -4.39 -5.44
N CYS A 123 -28.90 -3.90 -6.52
CA CYS A 123 -27.63 -3.16 -6.48
C CYS A 123 -27.89 -1.70 -6.89
N LYS A 124 -27.38 -0.76 -6.09
CA LYS A 124 -27.43 0.68 -6.37
C LYS A 124 -26.03 1.23 -6.35
N THR A 125 -25.69 2.04 -7.35
CA THR A 125 -24.47 2.83 -7.36
C THR A 125 -24.83 4.27 -7.03
N GLU A 126 -24.32 4.78 -5.93
CA GLU A 126 -24.46 6.17 -5.51
C GLU A 126 -23.15 6.89 -5.78
N GLU A 127 -23.22 7.96 -6.57
CA GLU A 127 -22.10 8.82 -6.85
C GLU A 127 -22.08 9.95 -5.80
N LYS A 128 -20.96 10.06 -5.08
CA LYS A 128 -20.73 11.21 -4.20
C LYS A 128 -20.03 12.30 -5.01
N THR A 129 -20.72 13.41 -5.17
CA THR A 129 -20.15 14.61 -5.79
C THR A 129 -19.53 15.49 -4.71
N ASN A 130 -18.37 16.07 -5.01
CA ASN A 130 -17.75 17.09 -4.16
C ASN A 130 -18.57 18.40 -4.23
N SER A 131 -18.18 19.39 -3.42
CA SER A 131 -18.82 20.73 -3.37
C SER A 131 -18.83 21.48 -4.70
N GLN A 132 -18.12 20.98 -5.72
CA GLN A 132 -17.99 21.57 -7.05
C GLN A 132 -18.75 20.80 -8.14
N GLY A 133 -19.51 19.76 -7.76
CA GLY A 133 -20.34 18.99 -8.69
C GLY A 133 -19.63 17.85 -9.43
N HIS A 134 -18.36 17.57 -9.11
CA HIS A 134 -17.62 16.45 -9.70
C HIS A 134 -17.74 15.20 -8.82
N THR A 135 -17.93 14.06 -9.45
CA THR A 135 -18.10 12.78 -8.74
C THR A 135 -16.78 12.32 -8.16
N SER A 136 -16.64 12.37 -6.83
CA SER A 136 -15.41 12.04 -6.11
C SER A 136 -15.27 10.56 -5.77
N SER A 137 -16.38 9.85 -5.62
CA SER A 137 -16.41 8.40 -5.41
C SER A 137 -17.77 7.84 -5.80
N ALA A 138 -17.82 6.62 -6.27
CA ALA A 138 -19.05 5.86 -6.39
C ALA A 138 -19.03 4.71 -5.40
N GLU A 139 -20.14 4.50 -4.74
CA GLU A 139 -20.34 3.40 -3.82
C GLU A 139 -21.45 2.51 -4.38
N THR A 140 -21.12 1.27 -4.72
CA THR A 140 -22.11 0.28 -5.13
C THR A 140 -22.53 -0.53 -3.92
N THR A 141 -23.77 -0.35 -3.51
CA THR A 141 -24.42 -1.14 -2.47
C THR A 141 -25.28 -2.20 -3.11
N CYS A 142 -24.97 -3.46 -2.85
CA CYS A 142 -25.82 -4.60 -3.21
C CYS A 142 -26.50 -5.13 -1.96
N THR A 143 -27.80 -5.35 -2.03
CA THR A 143 -28.60 -6.00 -0.99
C THR A 143 -29.37 -7.15 -1.62
N VAL A 144 -29.36 -8.30 -0.97
CA VAL A 144 -30.15 -9.45 -1.39
C VAL A 144 -31.02 -9.87 -0.22
N SER A 145 -32.32 -9.85 -0.40
CA SER A 145 -33.28 -10.46 0.52
C SER A 145 -33.83 -11.75 -0.09
N GLY A 146 -34.08 -12.72 0.76
CA GLY A 146 -34.58 -14.02 0.31
C GLY A 146 -35.49 -14.69 1.31
N THR A 147 -36.49 -15.38 0.81
CA THR A 147 -37.41 -16.22 1.59
C THR A 147 -37.49 -17.61 0.92
N ILE A 148 -37.37 -18.64 1.75
CA ILE A 148 -37.55 -20.04 1.37
C ILE A 148 -38.59 -20.69 2.25
N GLN A 149 -39.16 -21.80 1.80
CA GLN A 149 -40.05 -22.64 2.61
C GLN A 149 -39.27 -23.87 3.11
N HIS A 150 -39.11 -23.95 4.43
CA HIS A 150 -38.67 -25.16 5.12
C HIS A 150 -39.85 -26.13 5.17
N LYS A 151 -39.67 -27.36 4.67
CA LYS A 151 -40.63 -28.42 4.81
C LYS A 151 -40.39 -29.17 6.11
N SER A 152 -41.34 -29.09 7.06
CA SER A 152 -41.19 -29.71 8.37
C SER A 152 -41.00 -31.23 8.26
N TRP A 153 -40.03 -31.73 9.03
CA TRP A 153 -39.73 -33.16 9.09
C TRP A 153 -40.76 -33.90 9.93
N PHE A 154 -41.29 -33.23 10.96
CA PHE A 154 -42.24 -33.81 11.91
C PHE A 154 -43.46 -32.89 12.10
N PRO A 155 -44.32 -32.73 11.08
CA PRO A 155 -45.49 -31.89 11.24
C PRO A 155 -46.43 -32.49 12.29
N LEU A 156 -46.84 -31.70 13.29
CA LEU A 156 -47.64 -32.15 14.41
C LEU A 156 -48.92 -31.35 14.52
N LYS A 157 -50.06 -32.05 14.54
CA LYS A 157 -51.39 -31.49 14.80
C LYS A 157 -51.95 -32.09 16.07
N VAL A 158 -52.49 -31.27 16.95
CA VAL A 158 -53.21 -31.70 18.14
C VAL A 158 -54.65 -31.17 18.03
N GLY A 159 -55.58 -32.04 17.69
CA GLY A 159 -56.94 -31.65 17.36
C GLY A 159 -56.98 -30.78 16.10
N SER A 160 -57.54 -29.58 16.20
CA SER A 160 -57.60 -28.62 15.09
C SER A 160 -56.39 -27.65 15.07
N THR A 161 -55.48 -27.73 16.06
CA THR A 161 -54.36 -26.82 16.19
C THR A 161 -53.11 -27.45 15.59
N GLU A 162 -52.45 -26.74 14.67
CA GLU A 162 -51.13 -27.11 14.19
C GLU A 162 -50.08 -26.62 15.21
N VAL A 163 -49.40 -27.57 15.86
CA VAL A 163 -48.33 -27.30 16.79
C VAL A 163 -46.99 -27.12 16.03
N ILE A 164 -46.77 -27.97 15.04
CA ILE A 164 -45.67 -27.85 14.08
C ILE A 164 -46.33 -27.81 12.67
N PRO A 165 -46.30 -26.64 12.01
CA PRO A 165 -46.89 -26.51 10.68
C PRO A 165 -46.11 -27.32 9.66
N THR A 166 -46.78 -27.75 8.57
CA THR A 166 -46.17 -28.54 7.51
C THR A 166 -45.11 -27.79 6.72
N LYS A 167 -45.16 -26.47 6.74
CA LYS A 167 -44.19 -25.56 6.09
C LYS A 167 -43.98 -24.33 6.95
N VAL A 168 -42.71 -23.87 7.01
CA VAL A 168 -42.30 -22.67 7.71
C VAL A 168 -41.54 -21.76 6.74
N ASP A 169 -41.95 -20.51 6.64
CA ASP A 169 -41.25 -19.52 5.83
C ASP A 169 -40.03 -19.02 6.60
N ILE A 170 -38.85 -19.11 5.99
CA ILE A 170 -37.58 -18.64 6.54
C ILE A 170 -37.09 -17.48 5.69
N ALA A 171 -36.84 -16.35 6.30
CA ALA A 171 -36.31 -15.15 5.64
C ALA A 171 -34.90 -14.82 6.14
N SER A 172 -34.09 -14.31 5.24
CA SER A 172 -32.78 -13.72 5.53
C SER A 172 -32.47 -12.61 4.52
N ALA A 173 -31.54 -11.73 4.88
CA ALA A 173 -31.03 -10.69 4.00
C ALA A 173 -29.54 -10.50 4.25
N SER A 174 -28.82 -10.12 3.19
CA SER A 174 -27.40 -9.76 3.28
C SER A 174 -27.12 -8.51 2.45
N LYS A 175 -26.11 -7.74 2.87
CA LYS A 175 -25.70 -6.49 2.23
C LYS A 175 -24.20 -6.47 2.04
N ALA A 176 -23.74 -6.08 0.85
CA ALA A 176 -22.33 -5.80 0.58
C ALA A 176 -22.18 -4.41 -0.03
N ILE A 177 -21.07 -3.77 0.32
CA ILE A 177 -20.73 -2.45 -0.19
C ILE A 177 -19.37 -2.56 -0.87
N LYS A 178 -19.31 -2.10 -2.12
CA LYS A 178 -18.08 -1.89 -2.86
C LYS A 178 -17.90 -0.39 -3.10
N LYS A 179 -16.81 0.15 -2.60
CA LYS A 179 -16.41 1.51 -2.98
C LYS A 179 -15.74 1.42 -4.35
N ASN A 180 -16.46 1.84 -5.37
CA ASN A 180 -15.86 2.10 -6.66
C ASN A 180 -15.20 3.46 -6.55
N THR A 181 -13.87 3.49 -6.46
CA THR A 181 -13.16 4.73 -6.76
C THR A 181 -13.50 5.05 -8.21
N ILE A 182 -14.41 5.99 -8.42
CA ILE A 182 -14.49 6.66 -9.72
C ILE A 182 -13.07 7.12 -9.96
N SER A 183 -12.61 6.86 -11.13
CA SER A 183 -11.29 7.15 -11.62
C SER A 183 -10.89 8.60 -11.31
N ILE A 184 -10.53 8.85 -10.05
CA ILE A 184 -9.92 10.10 -9.63
C ILE A 184 -8.63 10.20 -10.44
N PRO A 185 -8.35 11.35 -11.06
CA PRO A 185 -7.09 11.54 -11.75
C PRO A 185 -5.91 11.20 -10.85
N ILE A 186 -4.95 10.46 -11.36
CA ILE A 186 -3.75 10.05 -10.63
C ILE A 186 -2.52 10.71 -11.24
N ASP A 187 -1.78 11.43 -10.41
CA ASP A 187 -0.41 11.83 -10.70
C ASP A 187 0.55 10.87 -10.01
N LEU A 188 1.11 9.93 -10.77
CA LEU A 188 2.07 8.96 -10.27
C LEU A 188 3.49 9.46 -10.51
N MET A 189 4.20 9.81 -9.45
CA MET A 189 5.63 10.12 -9.48
C MET A 189 6.43 8.92 -9.01
N VAL A 190 7.18 8.30 -9.91
CA VAL A 190 8.06 7.18 -9.59
C VAL A 190 9.46 7.70 -9.30
N VAL A 191 9.89 7.59 -8.06
CA VAL A 191 11.26 7.87 -7.62
C VAL A 191 12.06 6.59 -7.81
N ALA A 192 12.79 6.51 -8.91
CA ALA A 192 13.42 5.28 -9.38
C ALA A 192 14.91 5.24 -9.03
N ASP A 193 15.31 4.25 -8.27
CA ASP A 193 16.71 3.94 -8.02
C ASP A 193 17.41 3.48 -9.29
N LEU A 194 18.45 4.18 -9.68
CA LEU A 194 19.34 3.85 -10.80
C LEU A 194 20.79 3.70 -10.33
N SER A 195 20.99 3.32 -9.09
CA SER A 195 22.33 3.00 -8.57
C SER A 195 22.91 1.76 -9.22
N GLY A 196 24.22 1.55 -9.05
CA GLY A 196 24.94 0.45 -9.67
C GLY A 196 24.42 -0.95 -9.30
N SER A 197 23.82 -1.10 -8.10
CA SER A 197 23.22 -2.34 -7.62
C SER A 197 22.05 -2.82 -8.47
N MET A 198 21.34 -1.92 -9.13
CA MET A 198 20.24 -2.23 -10.04
C MET A 198 20.65 -3.02 -11.30
N ARG A 199 21.94 -3.11 -11.58
CA ARG A 199 22.47 -3.96 -12.69
C ARG A 199 22.51 -5.45 -12.35
N TYR A 200 22.45 -5.78 -11.06
CA TYR A 200 22.54 -7.16 -10.61
C TYR A 200 21.16 -7.85 -10.65
N ASP A 201 21.20 -9.17 -10.66
CA ASP A 201 20.02 -9.99 -10.41
C ASP A 201 19.50 -9.82 -8.98
N LEU A 202 18.33 -10.38 -8.68
CA LEU A 202 17.69 -10.27 -7.37
C LEU A 202 18.53 -10.88 -6.23
N GLU A 203 19.41 -11.82 -6.56
CA GLU A 203 20.30 -12.47 -5.60
C GLU A 203 21.63 -11.70 -5.43
N ASN A 204 21.84 -10.62 -6.16
CA ASN A 204 23.08 -9.84 -6.22
C ASN A 204 24.33 -10.64 -6.61
N LYS A 205 24.15 -11.72 -7.36
CA LYS A 205 25.24 -12.63 -7.75
C LYS A 205 25.82 -12.31 -9.12
N ASN A 206 24.95 -11.96 -10.07
CA ASN A 206 25.36 -11.78 -11.46
C ASN A 206 24.98 -10.39 -11.95
N GLU A 207 25.94 -9.66 -12.48
CA GLU A 207 25.69 -8.44 -13.22
C GLU A 207 25.12 -8.81 -14.59
N THR A 208 23.89 -8.40 -14.86
CA THR A 208 23.19 -8.68 -16.11
C THR A 208 22.57 -7.40 -16.65
N ASN A 209 22.67 -7.18 -17.95
CA ASN A 209 22.04 -6.02 -18.61
C ASN A 209 20.72 -6.37 -19.30
N ASN A 210 20.07 -7.45 -18.89
CA ASN A 210 18.87 -8.00 -19.48
C ASN A 210 17.65 -7.88 -18.55
N HIS A 211 16.53 -8.47 -18.95
CA HIS A 211 15.27 -8.51 -18.19
C HIS A 211 15.34 -9.18 -16.81
N THR A 212 16.42 -9.90 -16.50
CA THR A 212 16.61 -10.55 -15.20
C THR A 212 17.31 -9.66 -14.18
N SER A 213 17.90 -8.55 -14.60
CA SER A 213 18.42 -7.53 -13.68
C SER A 213 17.28 -6.80 -12.96
N LYS A 214 17.54 -6.29 -11.77
CA LYS A 214 16.57 -5.47 -11.04
C LYS A 214 16.06 -4.29 -11.88
N LEU A 215 16.96 -3.62 -12.62
CA LEU A 215 16.59 -2.56 -13.56
C LEU A 215 15.70 -3.08 -14.70
N GLY A 216 16.02 -4.26 -15.26
CA GLY A 216 15.20 -4.88 -16.30
C GLY A 216 13.79 -5.17 -15.80
N ILE A 217 13.67 -5.77 -14.61
CA ILE A 217 12.40 -6.05 -13.97
C ILE A 217 11.62 -4.75 -13.71
N LEU A 218 12.28 -3.69 -13.20
CA LEU A 218 11.64 -2.38 -13.01
C LEU A 218 11.08 -1.81 -14.31
N LYS A 219 11.85 -1.89 -15.41
CA LYS A 219 11.39 -1.43 -16.74
C LYS A 219 10.16 -2.16 -17.21
N ASP A 220 10.14 -3.47 -17.08
CA ASP A 220 9.00 -4.31 -17.47
C ASP A 220 7.77 -3.98 -16.62
N VAL A 221 7.95 -3.82 -15.31
CA VAL A 221 6.87 -3.46 -14.38
C VAL A 221 6.31 -2.06 -14.65
N LEU A 222 7.16 -1.08 -14.92
CA LEU A 222 6.71 0.29 -15.25
C LEU A 222 5.91 0.34 -16.56
N ASN A 223 6.35 -0.38 -17.60
CA ASN A 223 5.62 -0.47 -18.85
C ASN A 223 4.27 -1.19 -18.66
N GLU A 224 4.25 -2.28 -17.91
CA GLU A 224 3.01 -3.01 -17.63
C GLU A 224 2.04 -2.18 -16.77
N LEU A 225 2.52 -1.52 -15.73
CA LEU A 225 1.71 -0.63 -14.89
C LEU A 225 1.08 0.49 -15.72
N ALA A 226 1.87 1.14 -16.59
CA ALA A 226 1.38 2.21 -17.44
C ALA A 226 0.29 1.70 -18.41
N THR A 227 0.52 0.57 -19.09
CA THR A 227 -0.39 0.06 -20.12
C THR A 227 -1.64 -0.60 -19.55
N GLN A 228 -1.51 -1.38 -18.49
CA GLN A 228 -2.60 -2.24 -17.99
C GLN A 228 -3.38 -1.63 -16.83
N SER A 229 -2.77 -0.70 -16.08
CA SER A 229 -3.40 -0.17 -14.88
C SER A 229 -3.67 1.33 -14.97
N LEU A 230 -2.67 2.13 -15.36
CA LEU A 230 -2.79 3.59 -15.30
C LEU A 230 -3.50 4.17 -16.53
N PHE A 231 -3.29 3.59 -17.72
CA PHE A 231 -3.80 4.06 -19.01
C PHE A 231 -4.65 3.03 -19.75
N ASN A 232 -5.31 2.12 -19.02
CA ASN A 232 -6.26 1.18 -19.62
C ASN A 232 -7.53 1.91 -20.12
N LYS A 233 -8.46 1.17 -20.71
CA LYS A 233 -9.69 1.77 -21.27
C LYS A 233 -10.65 2.32 -20.21
N GLU A 234 -10.55 1.80 -18.97
CA GLU A 234 -11.44 2.14 -17.85
C GLU A 234 -10.81 3.20 -16.93
N SER A 235 -9.54 3.55 -17.16
CA SER A 235 -8.83 4.53 -16.35
C SER A 235 -9.23 5.96 -16.71
N ASN A 236 -9.01 6.90 -15.79
CA ASN A 236 -9.23 8.32 -16.03
C ASN A 236 -8.28 8.85 -17.10
N ASP A 237 -8.80 9.56 -18.09
CA ASP A 237 -7.99 10.14 -19.17
C ASP A 237 -7.01 11.21 -18.69
N ASN A 238 -7.22 11.76 -17.49
CA ASN A 238 -6.32 12.72 -16.86
C ASN A 238 -5.22 12.08 -16.00
N ASN A 239 -5.06 10.74 -16.01
CA ASN A 239 -3.95 10.09 -15.33
C ASN A 239 -2.63 10.48 -15.98
N ARG A 240 -1.59 10.64 -15.14
CA ARG A 240 -0.23 10.95 -15.62
C ARG A 240 0.80 10.16 -14.82
N ILE A 241 1.94 9.90 -15.45
CA ILE A 241 3.11 9.30 -14.83
C ILE A 241 4.35 10.13 -15.12
N ALA A 242 5.21 10.27 -14.14
CA ALA A 242 6.55 10.81 -14.29
C ALA A 242 7.57 9.95 -13.56
N VAL A 243 8.82 9.99 -14.02
CA VAL A 243 9.92 9.29 -13.38
C VAL A 243 10.94 10.31 -12.89
N ALA A 244 11.33 10.21 -11.63
CA ALA A 244 12.43 10.94 -11.01
C ALA A 244 13.59 9.98 -10.73
N PRO A 245 14.49 9.79 -11.69
CA PRO A 245 15.62 8.90 -11.51
C PRO A 245 16.66 9.51 -10.56
N PHE A 246 17.22 8.66 -9.72
CA PHE A 246 18.29 9.01 -8.81
C PHE A 246 19.34 7.91 -8.70
N ALA A 247 20.51 8.31 -8.24
CA ALA A 247 21.59 7.46 -7.75
C ALA A 247 22.16 8.14 -6.50
N LEU A 248 23.38 8.64 -6.48
CA LEU A 248 23.83 9.54 -5.42
C LEU A 248 23.12 10.88 -5.48
N GLY A 249 23.08 11.51 -6.66
CA GLY A 249 22.25 12.65 -6.96
C GLY A 249 21.01 12.27 -7.75
N ALA A 250 20.09 13.21 -7.86
CA ALA A 250 18.89 13.06 -8.68
C ALA A 250 18.99 13.88 -9.96
N GLN A 251 18.18 13.54 -10.93
CA GLN A 251 18.17 14.26 -12.19
C GLN A 251 17.62 15.68 -12.03
N TYR A 252 18.40 16.67 -12.42
CA TYR A 252 17.99 18.08 -12.46
C TYR A 252 17.50 18.49 -13.87
N SER A 253 18.30 18.19 -14.89
CA SER A 253 17.96 18.41 -16.29
C SER A 253 18.44 17.24 -17.16
N SER A 254 18.33 17.34 -18.45
CA SER A 254 18.83 16.32 -19.38
C SER A 254 20.33 16.04 -19.24
N THR A 255 21.12 17.04 -18.83
CA THR A 255 22.57 16.96 -18.74
C THR A 255 23.12 17.17 -17.33
N GLN A 256 22.27 17.48 -16.36
CA GLN A 256 22.69 17.85 -15.01
C GLN A 256 21.99 17.00 -13.96
N CYS A 257 22.73 16.68 -12.91
CA CYS A 257 22.22 16.10 -11.66
C CYS A 257 22.32 17.11 -10.52
N ILE A 258 21.56 16.86 -9.44
CA ILE A 258 21.51 17.72 -8.26
C ILE A 258 21.59 16.89 -6.97
N LEU A 259 22.23 17.46 -5.97
CA LEU A 259 22.09 17.08 -4.57
C LEU A 259 21.22 18.13 -3.87
N PRO A 260 19.92 17.87 -3.67
CA PRO A 260 18.93 18.88 -3.28
C PRO A 260 18.91 19.13 -1.77
N PHE A 261 20.07 19.42 -1.18
CA PHE A 261 20.20 19.64 0.26
C PHE A 261 20.62 21.07 0.56
N VAL A 262 20.18 21.59 1.68
CA VAL A 262 20.74 22.79 2.27
C VAL A 262 22.04 22.42 2.98
N TYR A 263 23.07 23.18 2.74
CA TYR A 263 24.39 22.92 3.32
C TYR A 263 24.73 23.94 4.40
N LYS A 264 25.16 23.43 5.55
CA LYS A 264 25.79 24.17 6.62
C LYS A 264 27.28 23.83 6.63
N LYS A 265 28.12 24.76 7.05
CA LYS A 265 29.56 24.51 7.20
C LYS A 265 30.31 24.02 5.94
N ALA A 266 29.67 24.11 4.75
CA ALA A 266 30.28 23.69 3.49
C ALA A 266 31.60 24.43 3.21
N ASP A 267 31.71 25.67 3.66
CA ASP A 267 32.88 26.54 3.47
C ASP A 267 33.93 26.41 4.59
N THR A 268 33.72 25.47 5.55
CA THR A 268 34.72 25.17 6.58
C THR A 268 35.98 24.61 5.91
N GLN A 269 37.10 25.25 6.20
CA GLN A 269 38.41 24.86 5.69
C GLN A 269 39.03 23.75 6.55
N TYR A 270 39.69 22.83 5.90
CA TYR A 270 40.52 21.82 6.52
C TYR A 270 41.81 21.65 5.75
N THR A 271 42.88 21.29 6.44
CA THR A 271 44.19 21.03 5.82
C THR A 271 44.44 19.54 5.77
N PHE A 272 44.70 19.07 4.58
CA PHE A 272 45.03 17.69 4.30
C PHE A 272 46.51 17.60 3.92
N SER A 273 47.29 16.83 4.67
CA SER A 273 48.72 16.66 4.41
C SER A 273 49.00 15.24 3.95
N THR A 274 49.60 15.13 2.79
CA THR A 274 50.32 13.92 2.38
C THR A 274 51.77 14.13 2.76
N GLY A 275 52.52 13.11 3.11
CA GLY A 275 53.90 13.27 3.64
C GLY A 275 54.82 14.24 2.87
N TYR A 276 54.43 14.72 1.69
CA TYR A 276 55.18 15.62 0.84
C TYR A 276 54.49 16.96 0.52
N ARG A 277 53.17 17.04 0.68
CA ARG A 277 52.39 18.25 0.33
C ARG A 277 51.22 18.44 1.25
N SER A 278 50.95 19.67 1.59
CA SER A 278 49.71 20.06 2.29
C SER A 278 48.78 20.81 1.35
N TYR A 279 47.51 20.49 1.44
CA TYR A 279 46.43 21.10 0.66
C TYR A 279 45.38 21.64 1.64
N THR A 280 44.98 22.89 1.50
CA THR A 280 43.84 23.42 2.22
C THR A 280 42.64 23.45 1.29
N LYS A 281 41.52 22.89 1.73
CA LYS A 281 40.27 22.79 0.97
C LYS A 281 39.09 23.04 1.88
N THR A 282 37.96 23.42 1.28
CA THR A 282 36.66 23.39 1.94
C THR A 282 35.97 22.07 1.74
N PHE A 283 34.93 21.78 2.53
CA PHE A 283 34.09 20.63 2.26
C PHE A 283 33.36 20.76 0.90
N ARG A 284 32.97 21.98 0.52
CA ARG A 284 32.40 22.29 -0.80
C ARG A 284 33.33 21.89 -1.93
N ASP A 285 34.58 22.29 -1.87
CA ASP A 285 35.59 21.94 -2.89
C ASP A 285 35.68 20.42 -3.07
N THR A 286 35.67 19.69 -1.95
CA THR A 286 35.76 18.22 -1.97
C THR A 286 34.53 17.56 -2.62
N ILE A 287 33.34 18.08 -2.30
CA ILE A 287 32.08 17.61 -2.89
C ILE A 287 32.08 17.86 -4.41
N GLU A 288 32.44 19.08 -4.81
CA GLU A 288 32.49 19.49 -6.22
C GLU A 288 33.53 18.70 -7.02
N GLU A 289 34.72 18.52 -6.49
CA GLU A 289 35.78 17.73 -7.13
C GLU A 289 35.36 16.27 -7.33
N TYR A 290 34.70 15.70 -6.34
CA TYR A 290 34.24 14.31 -6.45
C TYR A 290 33.14 14.17 -7.52
N LEU A 291 32.11 15.01 -7.42
CA LEU A 291 30.93 14.91 -8.29
C LEU A 291 31.18 15.35 -9.73
N ASN A 292 32.10 16.29 -9.95
CA ASN A 292 32.51 16.66 -11.30
C ASN A 292 33.51 15.67 -11.94
N GLY A 293 33.95 14.66 -11.19
CA GLY A 293 34.88 13.67 -11.70
C GLY A 293 36.28 14.21 -12.03
N THR A 294 36.60 15.44 -11.57
CA THR A 294 37.89 16.10 -11.87
C THR A 294 39.07 15.48 -11.12
N ASN A 295 38.77 14.60 -10.17
CA ASN A 295 39.75 13.94 -9.35
C ASN A 295 39.99 12.50 -9.86
N SER A 296 41.00 12.33 -10.73
CA SER A 296 41.36 11.04 -11.33
C SER A 296 41.93 10.00 -10.35
N SER A 297 42.22 10.40 -9.11
CA SER A 297 42.76 9.43 -8.15
C SER A 297 41.61 8.80 -7.35
N ASN A 298 41.35 7.55 -7.65
CA ASN A 298 40.47 6.63 -6.91
C ASN A 298 40.96 6.30 -5.50
N SER A 299 41.60 7.24 -4.79
CA SER A 299 42.10 6.92 -3.47
C SER A 299 40.94 6.78 -2.48
N LYS A 300 40.95 5.70 -1.71
CA LYS A 300 39.98 5.42 -0.64
C LYS A 300 39.81 6.62 0.31
N ILE A 301 40.87 7.36 0.53
CA ILE A 301 40.91 8.55 1.37
C ILE A 301 40.06 9.70 0.82
N LYS A 302 40.18 10.01 -0.47
CA LYS A 302 39.39 11.07 -1.11
C LYS A 302 37.89 10.77 -1.07
N ARG A 303 37.54 9.51 -1.25
CA ARG A 303 36.15 9.07 -1.13
C ARG A 303 35.65 9.17 0.30
N ALA A 304 36.47 8.83 1.29
CA ALA A 304 36.11 8.99 2.70
C ALA A 304 35.90 10.46 3.06
N ILE A 305 36.79 11.34 2.59
CA ILE A 305 36.67 12.79 2.79
C ILE A 305 35.38 13.31 2.14
N PHE A 306 35.06 12.86 0.92
CA PHE A 306 33.80 13.22 0.24
C PHE A 306 32.58 12.80 1.05
N THR A 307 32.52 11.53 1.48
CA THR A 307 31.39 11.00 2.25
C THR A 307 31.16 11.80 3.53
N GLN A 308 32.24 12.16 4.23
CA GLN A 308 32.17 12.96 5.44
C GLN A 308 31.81 14.41 5.17
N SER A 309 32.40 15.00 4.14
CA SER A 309 32.09 16.36 3.73
C SER A 309 30.61 16.50 3.39
N LEU A 310 30.05 15.55 2.68
CA LEU A 310 28.63 15.55 2.35
C LEU A 310 27.75 15.37 3.58
N ALA A 311 27.98 14.33 4.37
CA ALA A 311 27.18 14.05 5.56
C ALA A 311 27.24 15.17 6.62
N TYR A 312 28.42 15.77 6.79
CA TYR A 312 28.63 16.86 7.73
C TYR A 312 28.03 18.19 7.26
N SER A 313 28.06 18.45 5.97
CA SER A 313 27.63 19.73 5.40
C SER A 313 26.10 19.83 5.29
N ILE A 314 25.35 18.72 5.26
CA ILE A 314 23.90 18.77 5.13
C ILE A 314 23.25 19.32 6.41
N ASP A 315 22.41 20.34 6.23
CA ASP A 315 21.50 20.87 7.25
C ASP A 315 20.15 20.19 7.12
N ILE A 316 19.89 19.21 7.97
CA ILE A 316 18.65 18.41 7.92
C ILE A 316 17.42 19.31 8.15
N ALA A 317 17.46 20.19 9.14
CA ALA A 317 16.31 21.04 9.48
C ALA A 317 15.95 21.98 8.32
N ASN A 318 16.93 22.73 7.82
CA ASN A 318 16.69 23.65 6.71
C ASN A 318 16.40 22.92 5.38
N THR A 319 16.90 21.70 5.18
CA THR A 319 16.54 20.88 4.03
C THR A 319 15.05 20.50 4.07
N ILE A 320 14.52 20.10 5.22
CA ILE A 320 13.09 19.78 5.39
C ILE A 320 12.24 21.06 5.18
N GLU A 321 12.64 22.19 5.73
CA GLU A 321 11.91 23.45 5.59
C GLU A 321 11.88 23.97 4.14
N SER A 322 12.93 23.72 3.37
CA SER A 322 13.07 24.18 1.98
C SER A 322 12.38 23.29 0.93
N ILE A 323 11.66 22.24 1.36
CA ILE A 323 10.93 21.35 0.43
C ILE A 323 10.03 22.17 -0.51
N GLY A 324 10.11 21.89 -1.79
CA GLY A 324 9.38 22.59 -2.85
C GLY A 324 10.21 23.64 -3.58
N GLU A 325 11.40 23.92 -3.07
CA GLU A 325 12.37 24.75 -3.75
C GLU A 325 13.71 24.03 -3.84
N PHE A 326 14.45 24.25 -4.90
CA PHE A 326 15.84 23.83 -4.92
C PHE A 326 16.60 24.85 -4.06
N PRO A 327 17.25 24.39 -2.97
CA PRO A 327 17.91 25.32 -2.05
C PRO A 327 18.92 26.21 -2.77
N ASN A 328 18.95 27.48 -2.42
CA ASN A 328 19.99 28.39 -2.87
C ASN A 328 21.37 27.85 -2.46
N GLY A 329 22.26 27.66 -3.42
CA GLY A 329 23.54 26.97 -3.21
C GLY A 329 23.45 25.44 -3.28
N SER A 330 22.31 24.89 -3.74
CA SER A 330 22.23 23.48 -4.12
C SER A 330 23.29 23.19 -5.17
N THR A 331 23.98 22.10 -4.97
CA THR A 331 25.08 21.73 -5.84
C THR A 331 24.52 21.02 -7.05
N ILE A 332 24.57 21.69 -8.20
CA ILE A 332 24.18 21.16 -9.52
C ILE A 332 25.46 20.78 -10.25
N PHE A 333 25.50 19.55 -10.76
CA PHE A 333 26.68 18.97 -11.38
C PHE A 333 26.35 18.45 -12.76
N SER A 334 27.35 18.31 -13.61
CA SER A 334 27.23 17.55 -14.87
C SER A 334 26.92 16.10 -14.55
N LYS A 335 26.03 15.47 -15.32
CA LYS A 335 25.77 14.04 -15.19
C LYS A 335 27.03 13.23 -15.45
N ASN A 336 27.37 12.37 -14.54
CA ASN A 336 28.46 11.42 -14.62
C ASN A 336 28.23 10.25 -13.67
N LYS A 337 29.06 9.23 -13.73
CA LYS A 337 28.95 8.02 -12.88
C LYS A 337 29.00 8.28 -11.36
N TYR A 338 29.42 9.44 -10.91
CA TYR A 338 29.50 9.75 -9.48
C TYR A 338 28.24 10.42 -8.93
N CYS A 339 27.48 11.08 -9.76
CA CYS A 339 26.24 11.73 -9.38
C CYS A 339 24.99 10.99 -9.90
N LEU A 340 24.90 10.88 -11.22
CA LEU A 340 23.85 10.12 -11.91
C LEU A 340 24.36 9.82 -13.32
N GLY A 341 24.26 8.58 -13.79
CA GLY A 341 24.79 8.13 -15.07
C GLY A 341 24.35 8.97 -16.27
N GLU A 342 25.25 9.22 -17.19
CA GLU A 342 25.03 10.12 -18.36
C GLU A 342 23.94 9.63 -19.31
N ALA A 343 23.73 8.31 -19.40
CA ALA A 343 22.77 7.72 -20.32
C ALA A 343 21.30 8.01 -19.95
N ASN A 344 21.04 8.59 -18.78
CA ASN A 344 19.70 8.92 -18.33
C ASN A 344 19.25 10.27 -18.89
N ARG A 345 18.89 10.29 -20.16
CA ARG A 345 18.37 11.48 -20.82
C ARG A 345 16.87 11.60 -20.59
N ASN A 346 16.47 12.04 -19.44
CA ASN A 346 15.08 12.28 -19.13
C ASN A 346 14.82 13.79 -19.01
N ASP A 347 13.73 14.25 -19.57
CA ASP A 347 13.29 15.65 -19.49
C ASP A 347 12.35 15.91 -18.30
N HIS A 348 12.08 14.90 -17.47
CA HIS A 348 11.22 14.99 -16.29
C HIS A 348 9.80 15.48 -16.55
N ARG A 349 9.29 15.31 -17.74
CA ARG A 349 7.92 15.65 -18.04
C ARG A 349 6.95 14.62 -17.48
N TRP A 350 5.74 15.02 -17.36
CA TRP A 350 4.62 14.14 -17.14
C TRP A 350 4.18 13.52 -18.47
N TYR A 351 3.86 12.25 -18.45
CA TYR A 351 3.35 11.49 -19.58
C TYR A 351 1.91 11.10 -19.30
N ASP A 352 1.04 11.33 -20.26
CA ASP A 352 -0.35 10.90 -20.24
C ASP A 352 -0.58 9.70 -21.19
N LYS A 353 -1.84 9.30 -21.32
CA LYS A 353 -2.26 8.16 -22.14
C LYS A 353 -1.84 8.31 -23.62
N THR A 354 -1.80 9.53 -24.15
CA THR A 354 -1.45 9.81 -25.54
C THR A 354 0.05 9.69 -25.80
N GLU A 355 0.87 9.76 -24.76
CA GLU A 355 2.32 9.75 -24.80
C GLU A 355 2.93 8.42 -24.33
N LEU A 356 2.13 7.34 -24.27
CA LEU A 356 2.55 6.02 -23.78
C LEU A 356 3.80 5.48 -24.49
N LYS A 357 3.93 5.73 -25.80
CA LYS A 357 5.13 5.32 -26.57
C LYS A 357 6.38 6.07 -26.11
N ASP A 358 6.26 7.35 -25.85
CA ASP A 358 7.37 8.18 -25.38
C ASP A 358 7.78 7.78 -23.96
N PHE A 359 6.80 7.47 -23.10
CA PHE A 359 7.07 6.91 -21.79
C PHE A 359 7.82 5.58 -21.87
N SER A 360 7.40 4.66 -22.74
CA SER A 360 8.09 3.37 -22.95
C SER A 360 9.53 3.57 -23.46
N ASN A 361 9.75 4.53 -24.36
CA ASN A 361 11.08 4.90 -24.82
C ASN A 361 11.95 5.43 -23.68
N LEU A 362 11.38 6.28 -22.82
CA LEU A 362 12.06 6.75 -21.63
C LEU A 362 12.48 5.60 -20.74
N VAL A 363 11.53 4.73 -20.35
CA VAL A 363 11.79 3.58 -19.49
C VAL A 363 12.88 2.67 -20.05
N THR A 364 12.85 2.42 -21.35
CA THR A 364 13.86 1.63 -22.03
C THR A 364 15.25 2.27 -21.98
N SER A 365 15.31 3.61 -22.01
CA SER A 365 16.58 4.36 -21.98
C SER A 365 17.27 4.41 -20.61
N LEU A 366 16.58 4.07 -19.52
CA LEU A 366 17.14 4.11 -18.18
C LEU A 366 18.40 3.22 -18.07
N ARG A 367 19.40 3.69 -17.35
CA ARG A 367 20.66 2.98 -17.07
C ARG A 367 20.99 3.10 -15.59
N ALA A 368 21.57 2.06 -15.05
CA ALA A 368 21.98 2.01 -13.65
C ALA A 368 23.48 2.23 -13.50
N GLU A 369 23.86 3.22 -12.68
CA GLU A 369 25.25 3.52 -12.38
C GLU A 369 25.35 4.44 -11.16
N GLY A 370 26.39 4.28 -10.36
CA GLY A 370 26.69 5.17 -9.24
C GLY A 370 26.30 4.58 -7.88
N SER A 371 26.36 5.44 -6.88
CA SER A 371 26.02 5.14 -5.48
C SER A 371 24.54 5.39 -5.22
N THR A 372 24.07 5.17 -3.98
CA THR A 372 22.65 5.28 -3.61
C THR A 372 22.45 6.36 -2.55
N LEU A 373 21.54 7.31 -2.78
CA LEU A 373 21.05 8.25 -1.79
C LEU A 373 19.57 8.57 -2.08
N VAL A 374 18.68 7.82 -1.45
CA VAL A 374 17.23 7.84 -1.76
C VAL A 374 16.61 9.22 -1.54
N SER A 375 17.06 9.94 -0.51
CA SER A 375 16.55 11.28 -0.22
C SER A 375 16.82 12.29 -1.33
N SER A 376 17.88 12.12 -2.13
CA SER A 376 18.11 13.01 -3.27
C SER A 376 17.02 12.87 -4.34
N GLY A 377 16.59 11.63 -4.60
CA GLY A 377 15.47 11.32 -5.49
C GLY A 377 14.15 11.86 -4.96
N LEU A 378 13.83 11.56 -3.70
CA LEU A 378 12.58 11.98 -3.06
C LEU A 378 12.40 13.51 -3.06
N LEU A 379 13.41 14.26 -2.59
CA LEU A 379 13.34 15.72 -2.53
C LEU A 379 13.20 16.35 -3.92
N THR A 380 13.91 15.81 -4.91
CA THR A 380 13.83 16.29 -6.30
C THR A 380 12.45 16.02 -6.88
N ALA A 381 11.91 14.81 -6.71
CA ALA A 381 10.58 14.42 -7.17
C ALA A 381 9.49 15.34 -6.60
N VAL A 382 9.52 15.57 -5.29
CA VAL A 382 8.55 16.45 -4.62
C VAL A 382 8.66 17.89 -5.09
N THR A 383 9.88 18.41 -5.22
CA THR A 383 10.09 19.77 -5.72
C THR A 383 9.49 19.95 -7.14
N LYS A 384 9.62 18.92 -7.99
CA LYS A 384 9.01 18.94 -9.32
C LYS A 384 7.49 18.86 -9.28
N MET A 385 6.92 18.05 -8.40
CA MET A 385 5.47 17.98 -8.21
C MET A 385 4.89 19.30 -7.73
N LEU A 386 5.57 19.97 -6.80
CA LEU A 386 5.13 21.28 -6.28
C LEU A 386 5.25 22.41 -7.31
N LYS A 387 6.24 22.34 -8.22
CA LYS A 387 6.44 23.29 -9.32
C LYS A 387 5.60 22.98 -10.56
N GLU A 388 4.83 21.91 -10.54
CA GLU A 388 3.97 21.52 -11.65
C GLU A 388 2.84 22.55 -11.87
N THR A 389 2.77 23.12 -13.06
CA THR A 389 1.82 24.19 -13.41
C THR A 389 0.90 23.82 -14.57
N SER A 390 1.09 22.67 -15.22
CA SER A 390 0.32 22.29 -16.41
C SER A 390 -1.14 21.92 -16.12
N ARG A 391 -1.48 21.56 -14.86
CA ARG A 391 -2.87 21.30 -14.47
C ARG A 391 -3.58 22.56 -14.03
N THR A 392 -4.88 22.66 -14.34
CA THR A 392 -5.75 23.69 -13.76
C THR A 392 -5.86 23.52 -12.24
N LYS A 393 -6.29 24.56 -11.54
CA LYS A 393 -6.44 24.52 -10.09
C LYS A 393 -7.44 23.45 -9.66
N GLU A 394 -8.58 23.39 -10.34
CA GLU A 394 -9.66 22.46 -10.07
C GLU A 394 -9.18 21.02 -10.21
N LEU A 395 -8.49 20.71 -11.30
CA LEU A 395 -7.97 19.38 -11.53
C LEU A 395 -6.87 18.99 -10.55
N LYS A 396 -6.08 19.96 -10.05
CA LYS A 396 -5.09 19.72 -8.98
C LYS A 396 -5.73 19.33 -7.66
N GLU A 397 -6.87 19.93 -7.32
CA GLU A 397 -7.60 19.66 -6.08
C GLU A 397 -8.22 18.25 -6.10
N GLU A 398 -8.64 17.76 -7.25
CA GLU A 398 -9.23 16.43 -7.42
C GLU A 398 -8.20 15.31 -7.59
N THR A 399 -6.99 15.65 -8.03
CA THR A 399 -5.97 14.66 -8.38
C THR A 399 -5.36 13.99 -7.16
N LYS A 400 -5.39 12.67 -7.14
CA LYS A 400 -4.63 11.86 -6.19
C LYS A 400 -3.15 11.86 -6.58
N ARG A 401 -2.30 12.29 -5.67
CA ARG A 401 -0.85 12.30 -5.86
C ARG A 401 -0.23 11.08 -5.21
N VAL A 402 0.47 10.30 -6.00
CA VAL A 402 1.17 9.10 -5.51
C VAL A 402 2.66 9.28 -5.76
N ILE A 403 3.43 9.30 -4.70
CA ILE A 403 4.89 9.30 -4.74
C ILE A 403 5.35 7.89 -4.41
N LEU A 404 5.79 7.15 -5.42
CA LEU A 404 6.25 5.78 -5.28
C LEU A 404 7.78 5.77 -5.29
N VAL A 405 8.37 5.50 -4.13
CA VAL A 405 9.82 5.44 -3.95
C VAL A 405 10.25 3.98 -4.03
N LEU A 406 11.11 3.66 -4.98
CA LEU A 406 11.72 2.34 -5.11
C LEU A 406 13.21 2.44 -4.89
N SER A 407 13.75 1.57 -4.02
CA SER A 407 15.18 1.38 -3.86
C SER A 407 15.53 -0.09 -3.73
N ASP A 408 16.69 -0.48 -4.26
CA ASP A 408 17.26 -1.83 -4.18
C ASP A 408 18.47 -1.91 -3.25
N GLY A 409 18.77 -0.84 -2.53
CA GLY A 409 19.91 -0.73 -1.63
C GLY A 409 19.73 0.26 -0.49
N ASN A 410 20.62 0.17 0.48
CA ASN A 410 20.72 1.18 1.51
C ASN A 410 21.43 2.42 0.98
N ASP A 411 21.24 3.56 1.64
CA ASP A 411 22.01 4.77 1.33
C ASP A 411 23.52 4.48 1.45
N GLU A 412 24.15 4.34 0.32
CA GLU A 412 25.59 4.16 0.21
C GLU A 412 26.17 5.31 -0.59
N LEU A 413 26.97 6.13 0.04
CA LEU A 413 27.62 7.25 -0.64
C LEU A 413 28.81 6.81 -1.51
N ARG A 414 28.99 5.47 -1.66
CA ARG A 414 30.12 4.89 -2.36
C ARG A 414 29.82 3.49 -2.92
N SER A 415 30.27 3.22 -4.14
CA SER A 415 29.85 2.03 -4.92
C SER A 415 30.83 0.86 -4.97
N ASP A 416 32.13 0.98 -4.61
CA ASP A 416 33.08 0.05 -5.20
C ASP A 416 34.11 -0.63 -4.30
N ASP A 417 33.95 -0.63 -2.96
CA ASP A 417 34.85 -1.39 -2.09
C ASP A 417 34.10 -2.22 -1.05
N GLN A 418 33.86 -3.48 -1.36
CA GLN A 418 33.45 -4.47 -0.37
C GLN A 418 34.50 -4.57 0.74
N GLY A 419 34.08 -4.42 2.00
CA GLY A 419 34.94 -4.58 3.16
C GLY A 419 35.68 -3.32 3.63
N SER A 420 35.44 -2.16 3.02
CA SER A 420 35.97 -0.90 3.52
C SER A 420 35.12 -0.37 4.69
N PRO A 421 35.73 0.06 5.81
CA PRO A 421 34.99 0.73 6.89
C PRO A 421 34.32 2.04 6.44
N PHE A 422 34.55 2.49 5.21
CA PHE A 422 33.93 3.65 4.58
C PHE A 422 32.67 3.29 3.78
N THR A 423 32.35 2.00 3.61
CA THR A 423 31.05 1.53 3.10
C THR A 423 29.97 1.64 4.17
N GLN A 424 30.11 2.57 5.09
CA GLN A 424 29.10 2.73 6.11
C GLN A 424 27.84 3.30 5.51
N TYR A 425 26.75 2.68 5.90
CA TYR A 425 25.40 3.13 5.72
C TYR A 425 25.28 4.61 6.11
N SER A 426 24.81 5.41 5.18
CA SER A 426 24.53 6.81 5.45
C SER A 426 23.18 6.95 6.14
N ARG A 427 23.13 7.75 7.19
CA ARG A 427 21.87 8.06 7.89
C ARG A 427 21.19 9.32 7.38
N ILE A 428 21.63 9.90 6.27
CA ILE A 428 21.05 11.16 5.74
C ILE A 428 19.55 10.99 5.49
N THR A 429 19.15 9.97 4.73
CA THR A 429 17.73 9.70 4.49
C THR A 429 17.00 9.38 5.78
N GLN A 430 17.55 8.53 6.65
CA GLN A 430 16.93 8.21 7.94
C GLN A 430 16.68 9.44 8.79
N ASN A 431 17.65 10.33 8.87
CA ASN A 431 17.55 11.58 9.64
C ASN A 431 16.50 12.53 9.06
N LEU A 432 16.41 12.63 7.74
CA LEU A 432 15.35 13.39 7.06
C LEU A 432 13.96 12.80 7.31
N LEU A 433 13.81 11.47 7.22
CA LEU A 433 12.54 10.81 7.46
C LEU A 433 12.01 11.00 8.88
N LEU A 434 12.92 11.00 9.87
CA LEU A 434 12.58 11.12 11.29
C LEU A 434 12.63 12.54 11.84
N GLY A 435 13.06 13.52 11.03
CA GLY A 435 13.24 14.90 11.48
C GLY A 435 14.24 15.00 12.63
N GLN A 436 15.41 14.39 12.49
CA GLN A 436 16.45 14.35 13.51
C GLN A 436 17.82 14.65 12.91
N GLU A 437 18.75 15.06 13.75
CA GLU A 437 20.17 15.22 13.37
C GLU A 437 21.04 14.39 14.28
N GLU A 438 22.18 13.96 13.78
CA GLU A 438 23.19 13.31 14.60
C GLU A 438 24.01 14.35 15.34
N ILE A 439 24.20 14.12 16.64
CA ILE A 439 25.07 14.92 17.48
C ILE A 439 26.24 14.07 17.96
N SER A 440 27.42 14.63 17.92
CA SER A 440 28.60 13.97 18.46
C SER A 440 28.59 14.00 20.00
N SER A 441 29.02 12.91 20.62
CA SER A 441 29.26 12.85 22.06
C SER A 441 30.53 13.59 22.48
N LYS A 442 31.42 13.90 21.52
CA LYS A 442 32.65 14.64 21.77
C LYS A 442 32.50 16.11 21.47
N PRO A 443 33.09 17.00 22.28
CA PRO A 443 33.23 18.41 21.92
C PRO A 443 33.86 18.58 20.55
N GLU A 444 33.48 19.61 19.81
CA GLU A 444 33.93 19.85 18.43
C GLU A 444 35.47 19.91 18.33
N GLU A 445 36.12 20.45 19.35
CA GLU A 445 37.57 20.57 19.45
C GLU A 445 38.32 19.22 19.60
N GLN A 446 37.64 18.17 20.03
CA GLN A 446 38.21 16.83 20.25
C GLN A 446 37.95 15.86 19.10
N ARG A 447 37.34 16.33 18.02
CA ARG A 447 37.00 15.50 16.89
C ARG A 447 38.09 15.56 15.84
N THR A 448 38.81 14.47 15.62
CA THR A 448 39.86 14.39 14.63
C THR A 448 39.63 13.34 13.59
N PHE A 449 39.87 13.67 12.36
CA PHE A 449 39.81 12.72 11.22
C PHE A 449 40.95 11.71 11.24
N TYR A 450 42.06 12.10 11.90
CA TYR A 450 43.28 11.31 12.01
C TYR A 450 43.08 9.94 12.65
N ASP A 451 42.30 9.86 13.72
CA ASP A 451 42.04 8.61 14.45
C ASP A 451 41.38 7.53 13.58
N TYR A 452 40.67 7.96 12.58
CA TYR A 452 39.97 7.09 11.70
C TYR A 452 40.86 6.50 10.59
N ILE A 453 41.66 7.34 9.94
CA ILE A 453 42.56 6.93 8.87
C ILE A 453 43.69 6.04 9.41
N SER A 454 44.23 6.37 10.58
CA SER A 454 45.34 5.61 11.19
C SER A 454 44.91 4.21 11.64
N ASN A 455 43.69 4.01 12.10
CA ASN A 455 43.22 2.73 12.62
C ASN A 455 42.60 1.81 11.57
N GLY A 456 42.28 2.30 10.38
CA GLY A 456 41.59 1.52 9.32
C GLY A 456 42.49 1.07 8.18
N TYR A 457 43.61 1.72 7.91
CA TYR A 457 44.38 1.50 6.68
C TYR A 457 45.90 1.45 6.83
N GLY A 458 46.44 1.36 8.01
CA GLY A 458 47.83 0.91 8.26
C GLY A 458 48.98 1.62 7.57
N THR A 459 48.77 2.80 7.00
CA THR A 459 49.83 3.52 6.31
C THR A 459 49.95 4.92 6.88
N GLY A 460 50.90 5.13 7.71
CA GLY A 460 51.25 6.39 8.36
C GLY A 460 51.65 7.57 7.47
N TYR A 461 51.03 7.68 6.29
CA TYR A 461 51.39 8.67 5.29
C TYR A 461 50.45 9.86 5.18
N TYR A 462 49.40 9.93 6.01
CA TYR A 462 48.42 11.01 5.91
C TYR A 462 48.08 11.56 7.28
N THR A 463 48.49 12.78 7.52
CA THR A 463 48.10 13.57 8.68
C THR A 463 47.10 14.62 8.22
N LEU A 464 45.94 14.70 8.89
CA LEU A 464 45.06 15.85 8.81
C LEU A 464 45.36 16.74 10.00
N SER A 465 45.88 17.92 9.75
CA SER A 465 46.06 18.94 10.77
C SER A 465 45.04 20.05 10.56
N GLY A 466 44.37 20.44 11.64
CA GLY A 466 43.34 21.46 11.63
C GLY A 466 42.09 21.03 12.40
N THR A 467 41.31 21.97 12.85
CA THR A 467 40.03 21.77 13.52
C THR A 467 38.94 21.36 12.51
N ALA A 468 39.12 20.23 11.84
CA ALA A 468 38.06 19.66 11.05
C ALA A 468 37.19 18.79 11.99
N PRO A 469 35.97 19.16 12.26
CA PRO A 469 35.07 18.40 13.09
C PRO A 469 34.60 17.17 12.34
N ILE A 470 35.22 16.01 12.58
CA ILE A 470 34.94 14.79 11.82
C ILE A 470 34.55 13.65 12.73
N TYR A 471 33.56 12.95 12.31
CA TYR A 471 32.58 12.15 13.06
C TYR A 471 32.72 10.63 12.96
N PHE A 472 33.82 10.07 12.54
CA PHE A 472 33.83 8.65 12.16
C PHE A 472 33.81 7.65 13.31
N LYS A 473 34.31 7.98 14.46
CA LYS A 473 34.39 7.07 15.62
C LYS A 473 33.54 7.45 16.81
N ASP A 474 32.77 8.49 16.63
CA ASP A 474 31.96 8.98 17.72
C ASP A 474 30.62 8.22 17.74
N ASN A 475 30.19 7.77 18.91
CA ASN A 475 28.85 7.28 19.12
C ASN A 475 27.87 8.43 18.95
N GLN A 476 27.54 8.73 17.71
CA GLN A 476 26.59 9.78 17.40
C GLN A 476 25.22 9.33 17.85
N GLN A 477 24.60 10.13 18.69
CA GLN A 477 23.22 9.90 19.12
C GLN A 477 22.29 10.79 18.31
N PRO A 478 21.21 10.23 17.75
CA PRO A 478 20.22 11.03 17.06
C PRO A 478 19.46 11.92 18.04
N ARG A 479 19.26 13.17 17.67
CA ARG A 479 18.45 14.15 18.40
C ARG A 479 17.31 14.62 17.53
N LYS A 480 16.09 14.59 18.07
CA LYS A 480 14.94 15.21 17.38
C LYS A 480 15.17 16.71 17.26
N LEU A 481 14.90 17.23 16.08
CA LEU A 481 14.90 18.66 15.83
C LEU A 481 13.69 19.29 16.52
N SER A 482 13.89 20.40 17.20
CA SER A 482 12.87 21.04 18.06
C SER A 482 11.66 21.59 17.30
N SER A 483 11.74 21.71 15.99
CA SER A 483 10.69 22.29 15.12
C SER A 483 10.19 21.35 14.05
N SER A 484 10.65 20.08 13.96
CA SER A 484 10.48 19.36 12.71
C SER A 484 9.56 18.16 12.81
N LEU A 485 8.56 18.26 12.04
CA LEU A 485 7.95 17.17 11.30
C LEU A 485 9.05 16.51 10.44
N GLY A 486 8.99 15.19 10.26
CA GLY A 486 9.85 14.53 9.28
C GLY A 486 9.55 14.99 7.85
N VAL A 487 10.44 14.65 6.93
CA VAL A 487 10.30 15.05 5.52
C VAL A 487 8.96 14.65 4.92
N CYS A 488 8.43 13.50 5.27
CA CYS A 488 7.16 13.00 4.71
C CYS A 488 5.93 13.79 5.18
N GLU A 489 5.91 14.19 6.43
CA GLU A 489 4.86 15.04 6.97
C GLU A 489 4.91 16.43 6.33
N LYS A 490 6.12 16.97 6.13
CA LYS A 490 6.30 18.24 5.42
C LYS A 490 5.86 18.14 3.96
N ILE A 491 6.16 17.03 3.28
CA ILE A 491 5.71 16.76 1.90
C ILE A 491 4.18 16.79 1.83
N ARG A 492 3.52 16.02 2.71
CA ARG A 492 2.05 15.97 2.74
C ARG A 492 1.46 17.34 3.02
N SER A 493 1.98 18.05 4.01
CA SER A 493 1.55 19.41 4.34
C SER A 493 1.67 20.36 3.14
N LYS A 494 2.77 20.30 2.39
CA LYS A 494 2.98 21.16 1.21
C LYS A 494 2.09 20.78 0.01
N LEU A 495 1.90 19.50 -0.25
CA LEU A 495 1.11 19.01 -1.39
C LEU A 495 -0.40 19.09 -1.12
N ASN A 496 -0.83 19.02 0.15
CA ASN A 496 -2.25 19.08 0.55
C ASN A 496 -2.70 20.48 0.96
N GLN A 497 -1.92 21.54 0.72
CA GLN A 497 -2.18 22.90 1.21
C GLN A 497 -3.55 23.50 0.83
N HIS A 498 -4.28 22.88 -0.09
CA HIS A 498 -5.57 23.38 -0.59
C HIS A 498 -6.74 22.39 -0.40
N ASN A 499 -6.51 21.26 0.28
CA ASN A 499 -7.55 20.24 0.47
C ASN A 499 -7.46 19.65 1.89
N ASP A 500 -8.60 19.64 2.58
CA ASP A 500 -8.79 18.89 3.84
C ASP A 500 -8.71 17.36 3.60
N ASP A 501 -8.86 16.91 2.35
CA ASP A 501 -8.71 15.51 1.96
C ASP A 501 -7.24 15.16 1.72
N GLN A 502 -6.78 14.09 2.35
CA GLN A 502 -5.39 13.59 2.26
C GLN A 502 -5.11 12.96 0.88
N ASN A 503 -5.06 13.76 -0.17
CA ASN A 503 -4.89 13.28 -1.54
C ASN A 503 -3.45 12.87 -1.90
N THR A 504 -2.49 13.03 -0.97
CA THR A 504 -1.09 12.66 -1.21
C THR A 504 -0.71 11.39 -0.50
N LYS A 505 -0.36 10.36 -1.27
CA LYS A 505 0.14 9.07 -0.80
C LYS A 505 1.63 8.95 -1.10
N ILE A 506 2.42 8.61 -0.08
CA ILE A 506 3.83 8.27 -0.23
C ILE A 506 3.96 6.78 0.03
N VAL A 507 4.58 6.07 -0.89
CA VAL A 507 4.78 4.62 -0.84
C VAL A 507 6.26 4.31 -0.95
N PHE A 508 6.75 3.40 -0.14
CA PHE A 508 8.12 2.89 -0.24
C PHE A 508 8.13 1.41 -0.58
N VAL A 509 8.91 1.06 -1.58
CA VAL A 509 9.11 -0.33 -2.01
C VAL A 509 10.59 -0.68 -1.88
N GLU A 510 10.92 -1.56 -0.95
CA GLU A 510 12.25 -2.19 -0.93
C GLU A 510 12.28 -3.34 -1.94
N PHE A 511 13.29 -3.37 -2.80
CA PHE A 511 13.36 -4.31 -3.89
C PHE A 511 14.62 -5.18 -3.85
N GLY A 512 14.46 -6.44 -3.47
CA GLY A 512 15.56 -7.42 -3.44
C GLY A 512 16.57 -7.18 -2.31
N TYR A 513 16.25 -6.43 -1.27
CA TYR A 513 17.10 -6.20 -0.11
C TYR A 513 16.26 -5.94 1.15
N ALA A 514 16.92 -5.84 2.31
CA ALA A 514 16.30 -5.42 3.55
C ALA A 514 16.86 -4.04 3.97
N SER A 515 15.97 -3.04 4.07
CA SER A 515 16.36 -1.68 4.40
C SER A 515 16.82 -1.53 5.84
N LYS A 516 18.01 -0.95 6.06
CA LYS A 516 18.49 -0.54 7.40
C LYS A 516 17.71 0.64 7.96
N ALA A 517 17.02 1.40 7.10
CA ALA A 517 16.14 2.51 7.48
C ALA A 517 14.66 2.11 7.58
N LYS A 518 14.35 0.81 7.70
CA LYS A 518 12.99 0.28 7.70
C LYS A 518 12.06 1.00 8.67
N GLU A 519 12.47 1.16 9.93
CA GLU A 519 11.67 1.84 10.94
C GLU A 519 11.39 3.31 10.59
N ALA A 520 12.37 4.00 10.01
CA ALA A 520 12.18 5.37 9.56
C ALA A 520 11.22 5.46 8.37
N TRP A 521 11.29 4.51 7.44
CA TRP A 521 10.34 4.42 6.34
C TRP A 521 8.93 4.06 6.82
N LEU A 522 8.79 3.11 7.74
CA LEU A 522 7.50 2.78 8.34
C LEU A 522 6.88 3.99 9.05
N HIS A 523 7.69 4.79 9.75
CA HIS A 523 7.22 6.05 10.35
C HIS A 523 6.76 7.06 9.29
N CYS A 524 7.46 7.15 8.18
CA CYS A 524 7.16 8.08 7.09
C CYS A 524 5.90 7.71 6.31
N VAL A 525 5.81 6.46 5.84
CA VAL A 525 4.77 6.05 4.88
C VAL A 525 3.58 5.32 5.53
N GLY A 526 3.73 4.82 6.76
CA GLY A 526 2.79 3.91 7.39
C GLY A 526 3.00 2.46 6.94
N LYS A 527 2.53 1.53 7.75
CA LYS A 527 2.70 0.08 7.49
C LYS A 527 2.01 -0.36 6.19
N GLU A 528 0.88 0.25 5.89
CA GLU A 528 0.04 -0.03 4.71
C GLU A 528 0.65 0.46 3.39
N ASN A 529 1.67 1.31 3.46
CA ASN A 529 2.36 1.88 2.29
C ASN A 529 3.84 1.49 2.21
N TYR A 530 4.24 0.52 3.02
CA TYR A 530 5.58 -0.06 2.99
C TYR A 530 5.51 -1.47 2.40
N TYR A 531 6.16 -1.70 1.28
CA TYR A 531 6.17 -2.98 0.58
C TYR A 531 7.58 -3.54 0.46
N SER A 532 7.66 -4.87 0.51
CA SER A 532 8.89 -5.61 0.22
C SER A 532 8.66 -6.49 -1.01
N ALA A 533 9.40 -6.24 -2.07
CA ALA A 533 9.30 -6.96 -3.33
C ALA A 533 10.55 -7.81 -3.54
N THR A 534 10.35 -9.11 -3.70
CA THR A 534 11.43 -10.10 -3.90
C THR A 534 11.45 -10.70 -5.30
N ASN A 535 10.47 -10.35 -6.13
CA ASN A 535 10.38 -10.78 -7.53
C ASN A 535 9.55 -9.79 -8.35
N ARG A 536 9.41 -10.05 -9.65
CA ARG A 536 8.65 -9.21 -10.57
C ARG A 536 7.17 -9.08 -10.20
N GLU A 537 6.54 -10.18 -9.81
CA GLU A 537 5.11 -10.21 -9.49
C GLU A 537 4.80 -9.39 -8.23
N THR A 538 5.57 -9.59 -7.16
CA THR A 538 5.42 -8.83 -5.92
C THR A 538 5.71 -7.34 -6.14
N LEU A 539 6.64 -6.99 -7.02
CA LEU A 539 6.91 -5.60 -7.40
C LEU A 539 5.72 -4.98 -8.15
N LEU A 540 5.18 -5.68 -9.14
CA LEU A 540 4.00 -5.20 -9.89
C LEU A 540 2.79 -5.02 -8.97
N ASN A 541 2.54 -5.99 -8.09
CA ASN A 541 1.42 -5.92 -7.13
C ASN A 541 1.60 -4.75 -6.16
N SER A 542 2.81 -4.49 -5.66
CA SER A 542 3.11 -3.33 -4.83
C SER A 542 2.80 -2.01 -5.55
N PHE A 543 3.12 -1.93 -6.84
CA PHE A 543 2.85 -0.75 -7.66
C PHE A 543 1.35 -0.57 -7.93
N LYS A 544 0.63 -1.66 -8.23
CA LYS A 544 -0.84 -1.64 -8.38
C LYS A 544 -1.53 -1.18 -7.10
N GLN A 545 -1.11 -1.70 -5.94
CA GLN A 545 -1.63 -1.28 -4.64
C GLN A 545 -1.30 0.19 -4.32
N ALA A 546 -0.13 0.68 -4.72
CA ALA A 546 0.24 2.09 -4.55
C ALA A 546 -0.76 3.04 -5.22
N ILE A 547 -1.17 2.74 -6.45
CA ILE A 547 -2.13 3.57 -7.19
C ILE A 547 -3.60 3.31 -6.79
N GLY A 548 -3.86 2.29 -5.96
CA GLY A 548 -5.21 1.92 -5.53
C GLY A 548 -5.94 1.00 -6.51
N HIS A 549 -5.21 0.38 -7.41
CA HIS A 549 -5.69 -0.72 -8.23
C HIS A 549 -5.60 -2.01 -7.40
N THR A 550 -6.41 -2.10 -6.36
CA THR A 550 -6.66 -3.36 -5.69
C THR A 550 -7.95 -3.93 -6.30
N ASP A 551 -7.95 -5.23 -6.56
CA ASP A 551 -9.18 -5.99 -6.69
C ASP A 551 -9.85 -5.99 -5.31
N ASP A 552 -10.36 -4.84 -4.86
CA ASP A 552 -11.14 -4.75 -3.63
C ASP A 552 -12.45 -5.49 -3.88
N VAL A 553 -12.45 -6.77 -3.52
CA VAL A 553 -13.67 -7.55 -3.36
C VAL A 553 -14.48 -6.84 -2.26
N GLY A 554 -15.73 -6.47 -2.56
CA GLY A 554 -16.62 -5.85 -1.59
C GLY A 554 -16.69 -6.69 -0.31
N HIS A 555 -16.82 -6.03 0.83
CA HIS A 555 -17.02 -6.72 2.11
C HIS A 555 -18.51 -6.75 2.46
N SER A 556 -18.94 -7.85 3.08
CA SER A 556 -20.30 -7.95 3.60
C SER A 556 -20.42 -7.12 4.89
N ILE A 557 -21.55 -6.48 5.08
CA ILE A 557 -21.94 -5.80 6.31
C ILE A 557 -23.12 -6.58 6.88
N ASN A 558 -22.88 -7.30 7.96
CA ASN A 558 -23.90 -8.02 8.73
C ASN A 558 -24.64 -7.08 9.68
#